data_8799cb68be0c3951d9182454d69e0a2f
#
_entry.id   8799cb68be0c3951d9182454d69e0a2f
#
_cell.length_a   1.000
_cell.length_b   1.000
_cell.length_c   1.000
_cell.angle_alpha   90.00
_cell.angle_beta   90.00
_cell.angle_gamma   90.00
#
_symmetry.space_group_name_H-M   'P 1'
#
loop_
_entity.id
_entity.type
_entity.pdbx_description
1 polymer ?
#
loop_
_entity_poly.entity_id
_entity_poly.type
_entity_poly.pdbx_seq_one_letter_code
_entity_poly.pdbx_strand_id
1 'polypeptide(L)'
;IERTFKTAATHQGYIEPHACLAIMGSDGKADLWCCTQGHYHVRGICAEIMGMETSQLRVIPSEIGGGFGGKTTVFIEPIALALSLKSGQPVKLVMTREEVFKASGPTVSSSIDVKIGMTKDGIITAAETKIRYQGGAFHNGTVEMGAQSAFAAYDLKAVRSQGWNVLTNRPLQAAYRAPGAPQAIYAVESLIDELCQELTLDPLEVRLLNAAKKGTRSSYGPTFDEIGLEATLNAVKEHPHYKAPLGKNQGRGLSCGFWFNFGGDTSVTLN
;
A
#
# COMPACT_ATOMS: atom_id res chain seq x y z
N ILE A 1 18.53 18.29 -8.35
CA ILE A 1 19.22 17.41 -7.37
C ILE A 1 18.88 15.96 -7.66
N GLU A 2 19.73 15.04 -7.21
CA GLU A 2 19.52 13.59 -7.25
C GLU A 2 19.90 12.96 -5.90
N ARG A 3 19.03 12.06 -5.37
CA ARG A 3 19.24 11.35 -4.09
C ARG A 3 18.73 9.93 -4.18
N THR A 4 19.28 9.07 -3.31
CA THR A 4 18.77 7.71 -3.09
C THR A 4 18.20 7.61 -1.68
N PHE A 5 16.91 7.23 -1.60
CA PHE A 5 16.20 6.98 -0.35
C PHE A 5 15.99 5.49 -0.14
N LYS A 6 16.07 5.03 1.10
CA LYS A 6 15.86 3.62 1.45
C LYS A 6 14.87 3.50 2.61
N THR A 7 13.97 2.52 2.52
CA THR A 7 13.09 2.16 3.63
C THR A 7 13.25 0.67 3.95
N ALA A 8 13.14 0.34 5.23
CA ALA A 8 13.10 -1.06 5.67
C ALA A 8 11.74 -1.70 5.37
N ALA A 9 11.72 -3.02 5.24
CA ALA A 9 10.47 -3.78 5.28
C ALA A 9 9.87 -3.67 6.68
N THR A 10 8.56 -3.38 6.75
CA THR A 10 7.86 -3.18 8.01
C THR A 10 6.60 -4.03 8.03
N HIS A 11 6.41 -4.80 9.10
CA HIS A 11 5.18 -5.57 9.28
C HIS A 11 4.04 -4.64 9.75
N GLN A 12 2.80 -4.94 9.33
CA GLN A 12 1.60 -4.15 9.65
C GLN A 12 1.31 -4.08 11.17
N GLY A 13 1.81 -5.03 11.93
CA GLY A 13 1.75 -5.02 13.39
C GLY A 13 0.34 -5.15 13.98
N TYR A 14 -0.62 -5.73 13.23
CA TYR A 14 -1.98 -5.93 13.73
C TYR A 14 -1.98 -6.74 15.03
N ILE A 15 -2.85 -6.35 15.99
CA ILE A 15 -2.90 -6.95 17.32
C ILE A 15 -3.41 -8.39 17.25
N GLU A 16 -4.46 -8.66 16.46
CA GLU A 16 -4.98 -10.01 16.27
C GLU A 16 -4.07 -10.84 15.35
N PRO A 17 -3.52 -12.00 15.80
CA PRO A 17 -2.82 -12.94 14.93
C PRO A 17 -3.73 -13.50 13.84
N HIS A 18 -3.15 -14.19 12.85
CA HIS A 18 -3.92 -15.00 11.92
C HIS A 18 -4.57 -16.18 12.68
N ALA A 19 -5.86 -16.35 12.45
CA ALA A 19 -6.65 -17.44 13.05
C ALA A 19 -7.69 -17.95 12.06
N CYS A 20 -7.90 -19.25 12.03
CA CYS A 20 -8.97 -19.87 11.26
C CYS A 20 -9.49 -21.15 11.92
N LEU A 21 -10.71 -21.53 11.55
CA LEU A 21 -11.35 -22.80 11.87
C LEU A 21 -11.87 -23.42 10.59
N ALA A 22 -11.43 -24.62 10.27
CA ALA A 22 -11.85 -25.38 9.08
C ALA A 22 -12.63 -26.62 9.46
N ILE A 23 -13.69 -26.90 8.73
CA ILE A 23 -14.50 -28.13 8.84
C ILE A 23 -14.69 -28.69 7.43
N MET A 24 -14.17 -29.91 7.20
CA MET A 24 -14.41 -30.67 5.97
C MET A 24 -15.50 -31.73 6.23
N GLY A 25 -16.58 -31.66 5.45
CA GLY A 25 -17.64 -32.64 5.47
C GLY A 25 -17.29 -33.90 4.66
N SER A 26 -17.95 -35.02 5.01
CA SER A 26 -17.80 -36.27 4.23
C SER A 26 -18.42 -36.20 2.84
N ASP A 27 -19.19 -35.16 2.54
CA ASP A 27 -19.78 -34.85 1.24
C ASP A 27 -18.82 -34.04 0.32
N GLY A 28 -17.59 -33.80 0.78
CA GLY A 28 -16.58 -33.02 0.05
C GLY A 28 -16.77 -31.50 0.10
N LYS A 29 -17.69 -31.01 0.93
CA LYS A 29 -17.85 -29.57 1.17
C LYS A 29 -17.10 -29.11 2.41
N ALA A 30 -16.77 -27.83 2.45
CA ALA A 30 -16.03 -27.27 3.58
C ALA A 30 -16.58 -25.92 4.02
N ASP A 31 -16.52 -25.69 5.34
CA ASP A 31 -16.71 -24.40 5.97
C ASP A 31 -15.38 -23.92 6.56
N LEU A 32 -15.04 -22.66 6.29
CA LEU A 32 -13.82 -22.03 6.78
C LEU A 32 -14.16 -20.67 7.39
N TRP A 33 -14.02 -20.53 8.71
CA TRP A 33 -14.05 -19.24 9.40
C TRP A 33 -12.63 -18.70 9.52
N CYS A 34 -12.42 -17.46 9.13
CA CYS A 34 -11.09 -16.84 9.22
C CYS A 34 -11.15 -15.32 9.39
N CYS A 35 -10.11 -14.77 10.01
CA CYS A 35 -9.92 -13.33 10.14
C CYS A 35 -9.31 -12.76 8.85
N THR A 36 -10.15 -12.47 7.85
CA THR A 36 -9.69 -12.01 6.51
C THR A 36 -10.36 -10.72 6.08
N GLN A 37 -9.64 -9.91 5.30
CA GLN A 37 -10.14 -8.73 4.61
C GLN A 37 -10.71 -9.04 3.22
N GLY A 38 -10.59 -10.28 2.74
CA GLY A 38 -10.97 -10.69 1.39
C GLY A 38 -11.46 -12.13 1.29
N HIS A 39 -12.62 -12.45 1.89
CA HIS A 39 -13.12 -13.82 1.97
C HIS A 39 -13.38 -14.49 0.62
N TYR A 40 -13.77 -13.74 -0.42
CA TYR A 40 -13.90 -14.29 -1.77
C TYR A 40 -12.54 -14.66 -2.39
N HIS A 41 -11.52 -13.84 -2.15
CA HIS A 41 -10.16 -14.13 -2.60
C HIS A 41 -9.57 -15.35 -1.88
N VAL A 42 -9.74 -15.41 -0.54
CA VAL A 42 -9.36 -16.57 0.26
C VAL A 42 -10.07 -17.85 -0.22
N ARG A 43 -11.36 -17.75 -0.54
CA ARG A 43 -12.14 -18.88 -1.08
C ARG A 43 -11.53 -19.40 -2.39
N GLY A 44 -11.23 -18.50 -3.32
CA GLY A 44 -10.65 -18.88 -4.62
C GLY A 44 -9.32 -19.60 -4.46
N ILE A 45 -8.38 -19.01 -3.70
CA ILE A 45 -7.04 -19.59 -3.48
C ILE A 45 -7.13 -20.92 -2.72
N CYS A 46 -7.93 -20.99 -1.65
CA CYS A 46 -8.09 -22.24 -0.89
C CYS A 46 -8.70 -23.35 -1.73
N ALA A 47 -9.73 -23.06 -2.54
CA ALA A 47 -10.33 -24.04 -3.44
C ALA A 47 -9.31 -24.56 -4.46
N GLU A 48 -8.54 -23.70 -5.08
CA GLU A 48 -7.47 -24.07 -6.02
C GLU A 48 -6.42 -24.97 -5.37
N ILE A 49 -5.90 -24.60 -4.19
CA ILE A 49 -4.88 -25.39 -3.47
C ILE A 49 -5.43 -26.75 -3.06
N MET A 50 -6.68 -26.82 -2.63
CA MET A 50 -7.34 -28.05 -2.18
C MET A 50 -7.87 -28.92 -3.33
N GLY A 51 -7.82 -28.44 -4.59
CA GLY A 51 -8.40 -29.14 -5.75
C GLY A 51 -9.92 -29.25 -5.69
N MET A 52 -10.59 -28.24 -5.11
CA MET A 52 -12.05 -28.18 -4.93
C MET A 52 -12.68 -27.17 -5.87
N GLU A 53 -13.95 -27.38 -6.22
CA GLU A 53 -14.76 -26.34 -6.83
C GLU A 53 -15.05 -25.23 -5.79
N THR A 54 -15.04 -23.97 -6.23
CA THR A 54 -15.34 -22.83 -5.33
C THR A 54 -16.72 -22.92 -4.68
N SER A 55 -17.68 -23.59 -5.32
CA SER A 55 -19.02 -23.86 -4.78
C SER A 55 -19.04 -24.84 -3.60
N GLN A 56 -17.99 -25.64 -3.44
CA GLN A 56 -17.84 -26.60 -2.35
C GLN A 56 -17.22 -25.97 -1.10
N LEU A 57 -16.65 -24.76 -1.20
CA LEU A 57 -16.03 -24.08 -0.07
C LEU A 57 -16.82 -22.81 0.29
N ARG A 58 -17.29 -22.74 1.54
CA ARG A 58 -17.86 -21.54 2.13
C ARG A 58 -16.85 -20.90 3.07
N VAL A 59 -16.43 -19.65 2.76
CA VAL A 59 -15.56 -18.87 3.64
C VAL A 59 -16.39 -17.83 4.37
N ILE A 60 -16.33 -17.86 5.69
CA ILE A 60 -17.10 -17.02 6.59
C ILE A 60 -16.11 -16.06 7.27
N PRO A 61 -16.14 -14.75 6.94
CA PRO A 61 -15.28 -13.80 7.62
C PRO A 61 -15.73 -13.62 9.07
N SER A 62 -14.79 -13.65 9.99
CA SER A 62 -15.00 -13.23 11.38
C SER A 62 -14.67 -11.74 11.53
N GLU A 63 -14.99 -11.16 12.70
CA GLU A 63 -14.48 -9.84 13.07
C GLU A 63 -12.95 -9.81 13.04
N ILE A 64 -12.37 -8.68 12.66
CA ILE A 64 -10.92 -8.56 12.44
C ILE A 64 -10.32 -7.57 13.41
N GLY A 65 -9.37 -8.03 14.23
CA GLY A 65 -8.59 -7.21 15.15
C GLY A 65 -7.38 -6.54 14.49
N GLY A 66 -7.62 -5.88 13.33
CA GLY A 66 -6.63 -5.25 12.47
C GLY A 66 -6.11 -6.15 11.36
N GLY A 67 -5.81 -5.55 10.22
CA GLY A 67 -5.26 -6.22 9.05
C GLY A 67 -4.41 -5.28 8.20
N PHE A 68 -4.90 -4.05 7.98
CA PHE A 68 -4.21 -2.97 7.25
C PHE A 68 -3.71 -3.36 5.86
N GLY A 69 -4.32 -4.39 5.24
CA GLY A 69 -3.90 -5.01 4.00
C GLY A 69 -3.15 -6.35 4.19
N GLY A 70 -2.63 -6.64 5.37
CA GLY A 70 -1.86 -7.87 5.65
C GLY A 70 -2.69 -9.14 5.69
N LYS A 71 -4.03 -9.03 5.77
CA LYS A 71 -4.97 -10.18 5.83
C LYS A 71 -5.82 -10.30 4.54
N THR A 72 -5.28 -9.90 3.41
CA THR A 72 -5.97 -10.00 2.10
C THR A 72 -5.68 -11.30 1.37
N THR A 73 -4.67 -12.07 1.77
CA THR A 73 -4.28 -13.35 1.19
C THR A 73 -4.30 -14.48 2.22
N VAL A 74 -4.01 -15.70 1.78
CA VAL A 74 -4.00 -16.89 2.64
C VAL A 74 -2.63 -17.13 3.26
N PHE A 75 -2.62 -17.72 4.48
CA PHE A 75 -1.42 -18.19 5.16
C PHE A 75 -1.65 -19.58 5.78
N ILE A 76 -2.55 -19.70 6.76
CA ILE A 76 -2.82 -20.93 7.50
C ILE A 76 -4.12 -21.62 7.08
N GLU A 77 -4.95 -20.95 6.31
CA GLU A 77 -6.28 -21.43 5.92
C GLU A 77 -6.22 -22.75 5.11
N PRO A 78 -5.37 -22.87 4.06
CA PRO A 78 -5.23 -24.13 3.33
C PRO A 78 -4.71 -25.29 4.21
N ILE A 79 -3.85 -24.96 5.17
CA ILE A 79 -3.28 -25.93 6.11
C ILE A 79 -4.39 -26.48 7.04
N ALA A 80 -5.25 -25.60 7.56
CA ALA A 80 -6.37 -25.99 8.39
C ALA A 80 -7.36 -26.89 7.63
N LEU A 81 -7.66 -26.55 6.37
CA LEU A 81 -8.52 -27.37 5.51
C LEU A 81 -7.90 -28.75 5.25
N ALA A 82 -6.62 -28.82 4.90
CA ALA A 82 -5.92 -30.09 4.67
C ALA A 82 -5.88 -30.97 5.94
N LEU A 83 -5.65 -30.37 7.09
CA LEU A 83 -5.65 -31.08 8.37
C LEU A 83 -7.07 -31.57 8.74
N SER A 84 -8.11 -30.77 8.48
CA SER A 84 -9.48 -31.17 8.70
C SER A 84 -9.89 -32.33 7.80
N LEU A 85 -9.51 -32.29 6.52
CA LEU A 85 -9.70 -33.40 5.57
C LEU A 85 -9.02 -34.67 6.05
N LYS A 86 -7.77 -34.57 6.50
CA LYS A 86 -6.97 -35.73 6.92
C LYS A 86 -7.45 -36.35 8.24
N SER A 87 -7.89 -35.52 9.18
CA SER A 87 -8.34 -35.98 10.51
C SER A 87 -9.81 -36.37 10.56
N GLY A 88 -10.63 -35.89 9.61
CA GLY A 88 -12.08 -36.00 9.67
C GLY A 88 -12.70 -35.21 10.83
N GLN A 89 -11.99 -34.21 11.37
CA GLN A 89 -12.40 -33.41 12.52
C GLN A 89 -12.27 -31.90 12.21
N PRO A 90 -13.05 -31.06 12.94
CA PRO A 90 -12.79 -29.61 12.88
C PRO A 90 -11.39 -29.27 13.35
N VAL A 91 -10.71 -28.38 12.62
CA VAL A 91 -9.34 -27.93 12.96
C VAL A 91 -9.29 -26.43 13.10
N LYS A 92 -8.86 -25.97 14.27
CA LYS A 92 -8.56 -24.56 14.53
C LYS A 92 -7.06 -24.36 14.53
N LEU A 93 -6.59 -23.37 13.77
CA LEU A 93 -5.20 -22.87 13.77
C LEU A 93 -5.16 -21.43 14.19
N VAL A 94 -4.17 -21.10 15.01
CA VAL A 94 -3.88 -19.71 15.43
C VAL A 94 -2.37 -19.53 15.41
N MET A 95 -1.87 -18.53 14.69
CA MET A 95 -0.46 -18.16 14.71
C MET A 95 -0.08 -17.53 16.06
N THR A 96 1.10 -17.86 16.55
CA THR A 96 1.74 -17.06 17.59
C THR A 96 2.18 -15.70 17.03
N ARG A 97 2.50 -14.75 17.89
CA ARG A 97 3.04 -13.45 17.45
C ARG A 97 4.35 -13.61 16.68
N GLU A 98 5.19 -14.52 17.06
CA GLU A 98 6.45 -14.82 16.38
C GLU A 98 6.22 -15.38 14.98
N GLU A 99 5.27 -16.29 14.81
CA GLU A 99 4.90 -16.86 13.52
C GLU A 99 4.31 -15.81 12.59
N VAL A 100 3.47 -14.89 13.11
CA VAL A 100 2.94 -13.76 12.33
C VAL A 100 4.09 -12.94 11.74
N PHE A 101 5.10 -12.59 12.51
CA PHE A 101 6.23 -11.79 12.01
C PHE A 101 7.18 -12.56 11.08
N LYS A 102 7.28 -13.88 11.20
CA LYS A 102 8.19 -14.72 10.40
C LYS A 102 7.55 -15.29 9.14
N ALA A 103 6.27 -15.61 9.19
CA ALA A 103 5.57 -16.37 8.15
C ALA A 103 4.51 -15.60 7.38
N SER A 104 4.11 -14.40 7.81
CA SER A 104 3.24 -13.53 7.03
C SER A 104 4.04 -12.38 6.40
N GLY A 105 3.44 -11.71 5.40
CA GLY A 105 4.16 -10.72 4.58
C GLY A 105 4.25 -9.34 5.20
N PRO A 106 5.45 -8.73 5.30
CA PRO A 106 5.61 -7.32 5.59
C PRO A 106 5.30 -6.46 4.36
N THR A 107 5.27 -5.13 4.50
CA THR A 107 5.41 -4.25 3.34
C THR A 107 6.82 -4.32 2.77
N VAL A 108 6.99 -3.81 1.55
CA VAL A 108 8.28 -3.85 0.85
C VAL A 108 9.36 -3.03 1.56
N SER A 109 10.60 -3.51 1.55
CA SER A 109 11.75 -2.63 1.65
C SER A 109 12.00 -1.96 0.29
N SER A 110 12.56 -0.78 0.29
CA SER A 110 12.77 -0.02 -0.93
C SER A 110 14.17 0.58 -1.05
N SER A 111 14.60 0.77 -2.31
CA SER A 111 15.68 1.66 -2.71
C SER A 111 15.20 2.49 -3.89
N ILE A 112 15.10 3.80 -3.71
CA ILE A 112 14.46 4.71 -4.65
C ILE A 112 15.43 5.83 -4.98
N ASP A 113 15.87 5.88 -6.24
CA ASP A 113 16.59 7.02 -6.75
C ASP A 113 15.59 8.04 -7.27
N VAL A 114 15.71 9.28 -6.81
CA VAL A 114 14.86 10.40 -7.23
C VAL A 114 15.73 11.51 -7.76
N LYS A 115 15.34 12.07 -8.90
CA LYS A 115 15.98 13.22 -9.52
C LYS A 115 14.93 14.26 -9.86
N ILE A 116 15.12 15.50 -9.40
CA ILE A 116 14.19 16.62 -9.65
C ILE A 116 15.00 17.83 -10.10
N GLY A 117 14.56 18.44 -11.20
CA GLY A 117 14.98 19.77 -11.65
C GLY A 117 13.92 20.79 -11.26
N MET A 118 14.35 21.88 -10.63
CA MET A 118 13.49 22.97 -10.19
C MET A 118 14.10 24.32 -10.56
N THR A 119 13.29 25.29 -10.98
CA THR A 119 13.72 26.67 -11.17
C THR A 119 13.96 27.36 -9.82
N LYS A 120 14.66 28.51 -9.83
CA LYS A 120 14.85 29.33 -8.62
C LYS A 120 13.52 29.81 -8.00
N ASP A 121 12.48 29.89 -8.84
CA ASP A 121 11.13 30.32 -8.42
C ASP A 121 10.24 29.14 -7.95
N GLY A 122 10.80 27.92 -7.88
CA GLY A 122 10.10 26.75 -7.34
C GLY A 122 9.30 25.94 -8.35
N ILE A 123 9.40 26.21 -9.66
CA ILE A 123 8.72 25.41 -10.69
C ILE A 123 9.52 24.14 -10.97
N ILE A 124 8.89 22.97 -10.81
CA ILE A 124 9.47 21.67 -11.16
C ILE A 124 9.47 21.52 -12.68
N THR A 125 10.65 21.45 -13.28
CA THR A 125 10.81 21.39 -14.75
C THR A 125 10.85 19.96 -15.28
N ALA A 126 11.43 19.04 -14.52
CA ALA A 126 11.50 17.62 -14.83
C ALA A 126 11.71 16.80 -13.57
N ALA A 127 11.20 15.55 -13.58
CA ALA A 127 11.34 14.63 -12.46
C ALA A 127 11.50 13.18 -12.94
N GLU A 128 12.35 12.43 -12.25
CA GLU A 128 12.56 11.01 -12.51
C GLU A 128 12.62 10.21 -11.21
N THR A 129 12.01 8.99 -11.20
CA THR A 129 12.26 7.99 -10.17
C THR A 129 12.68 6.65 -10.76
N LYS A 130 13.59 5.96 -10.04
CA LYS A 130 13.95 4.56 -10.25
C LYS A 130 13.69 3.81 -8.95
N ILE A 131 12.63 3.03 -8.94
CA ILE A 131 12.08 2.38 -7.76
C ILE A 131 12.45 0.90 -7.77
N ARG A 132 13.10 0.40 -6.72
CA ARG A 132 13.39 -1.02 -6.51
C ARG A 132 12.70 -1.44 -5.23
N TYR A 133 11.69 -2.31 -5.36
CA TYR A 133 10.96 -2.88 -4.24
C TYR A 133 11.27 -4.35 -4.07
N GLN A 134 11.51 -4.76 -2.83
CA GLN A 134 11.70 -6.16 -2.49
C GLN A 134 10.35 -6.89 -2.51
N GLY A 135 10.17 -7.85 -3.42
CA GLY A 135 8.94 -8.62 -3.59
C GLY A 135 8.85 -9.91 -2.79
N GLY A 136 9.95 -10.33 -2.14
CA GLY A 136 10.07 -11.68 -1.60
C GLY A 136 10.37 -12.72 -2.68
N ALA A 137 10.08 -13.98 -2.42
CA ALA A 137 10.35 -15.09 -3.34
C ALA A 137 9.28 -15.29 -4.43
N PHE A 138 8.37 -14.33 -4.62
CA PHE A 138 7.20 -14.45 -5.49
C PHE A 138 7.07 -13.26 -6.44
N HIS A 139 6.51 -13.52 -7.63
CA HIS A 139 6.21 -12.50 -8.63
C HIS A 139 4.94 -11.68 -8.25
N ASN A 140 4.95 -11.11 -7.07
CA ASN A 140 3.88 -10.22 -6.64
C ASN A 140 4.52 -8.97 -6.03
N GLY A 141 4.08 -7.79 -6.45
CA GLY A 141 4.69 -6.56 -5.98
C GLY A 141 3.78 -5.36 -6.13
N THR A 142 4.10 -4.34 -5.33
CA THR A 142 3.38 -3.07 -5.29
C THR A 142 4.15 -1.95 -5.98
N VAL A 143 5.18 -2.31 -6.76
CA VAL A 143 6.08 -1.35 -7.41
C VAL A 143 5.35 -0.49 -8.44
N GLU A 144 4.37 -1.06 -9.14
CA GLU A 144 3.55 -0.32 -10.09
C GLU A 144 2.77 0.81 -9.39
N MET A 145 2.09 0.49 -8.28
CA MET A 145 1.36 1.49 -7.48
C MET A 145 2.30 2.57 -6.93
N GLY A 146 3.51 2.20 -6.52
CA GLY A 146 4.53 3.15 -6.11
C GLY A 146 4.96 4.08 -7.25
N ALA A 147 5.23 3.53 -8.44
CA ALA A 147 5.63 4.30 -9.62
C ALA A 147 4.53 5.26 -10.09
N GLN A 148 3.28 4.82 -10.06
CA GLN A 148 2.11 5.62 -10.42
C GLN A 148 1.84 6.74 -9.41
N SER A 149 2.04 6.48 -8.11
CA SER A 149 1.76 7.44 -7.04
C SER A 149 2.86 8.49 -6.86
N ALA A 150 4.10 8.19 -7.27
CA ALA A 150 5.29 8.97 -6.95
C ALA A 150 5.15 10.48 -7.21
N PHE A 151 4.61 10.85 -8.35
CA PHE A 151 4.45 12.24 -8.77
C PHE A 151 3.00 12.63 -9.05
N ALA A 152 2.03 11.81 -8.71
CA ALA A 152 0.63 12.04 -9.09
C ALA A 152 0.02 13.32 -8.48
N ALA A 153 0.60 13.83 -7.39
CA ALA A 153 0.18 15.09 -6.78
C ALA A 153 0.59 16.34 -7.57
N TYR A 154 1.40 16.20 -8.62
CA TYR A 154 2.02 17.34 -9.29
C TYR A 154 1.69 17.44 -10.80
N ASP A 155 1.54 18.67 -11.29
CA ASP A 155 1.41 18.98 -12.73
C ASP A 155 2.80 19.10 -13.37
N LEU A 156 3.31 17.98 -13.89
CA LEU A 156 4.66 17.91 -14.46
C LEU A 156 4.62 17.74 -15.97
N LYS A 157 5.43 18.53 -16.70
CA LYS A 157 5.54 18.44 -18.16
C LYS A 157 6.50 17.34 -18.62
N ALA A 158 7.52 17.04 -17.82
CA ALA A 158 8.50 16.00 -18.10
C ALA A 158 8.69 15.13 -16.85
N VAL A 159 8.18 13.89 -16.92
CA VAL A 159 8.22 12.95 -15.79
C VAL A 159 8.49 11.53 -16.28
N ARG A 160 9.29 10.79 -15.52
CA ARG A 160 9.58 9.40 -15.75
C ARG A 160 9.60 8.63 -14.43
N SER A 161 8.81 7.57 -14.33
CA SER A 161 8.88 6.61 -13.23
C SER A 161 9.18 5.21 -13.78
N GLN A 162 10.20 4.57 -13.23
CA GLN A 162 10.55 3.18 -13.54
C GLN A 162 10.57 2.37 -12.27
N GLY A 163 10.04 1.15 -12.32
CA GLY A 163 9.95 0.29 -11.14
C GLY A 163 10.41 -1.14 -11.44
N TRP A 164 11.08 -1.76 -10.47
CA TRP A 164 11.49 -3.15 -10.47
C TRP A 164 11.03 -3.84 -9.21
N ASN A 165 10.34 -4.97 -9.38
CA ASN A 165 10.07 -5.89 -8.29
C ASN A 165 11.25 -6.86 -8.17
N VAL A 166 12.01 -6.75 -7.09
CA VAL A 166 13.26 -7.52 -6.88
C VAL A 166 12.93 -8.77 -6.10
N LEU A 167 13.15 -9.94 -6.70
CA LEU A 167 12.99 -11.22 -6.03
C LEU A 167 14.11 -11.43 -5.00
N THR A 168 13.74 -11.92 -3.83
CA THR A 168 14.64 -12.16 -2.71
C THR A 168 14.20 -13.41 -1.94
N ASN A 169 15.12 -14.03 -1.19
CA ASN A 169 14.82 -15.17 -0.30
C ASN A 169 14.14 -14.71 0.99
N ARG A 170 12.97 -14.09 0.87
CA ARG A 170 12.14 -13.60 1.98
C ARG A 170 10.68 -14.00 1.77
N PRO A 171 9.83 -13.99 2.81
CA PRO A 171 8.40 -14.18 2.65
C PRO A 171 7.80 -13.23 1.61
N LEU A 172 6.66 -13.63 1.03
CA LEU A 172 5.87 -12.79 0.15
C LEU A 172 5.59 -11.44 0.84
N GLN A 173 5.84 -10.35 0.14
CA GLN A 173 5.39 -9.05 0.62
C GLN A 173 3.85 -9.00 0.62
N ALA A 174 3.25 -8.37 1.62
CA ALA A 174 1.82 -8.14 1.68
C ALA A 174 1.48 -6.64 1.59
N ALA A 175 0.24 -6.37 1.27
CA ALA A 175 -0.26 -5.01 1.27
C ALA A 175 -0.17 -4.38 2.67
N TYR A 176 0.24 -3.12 2.73
CA TYR A 176 0.16 -2.31 3.93
C TYR A 176 -0.27 -0.90 3.55
N ARG A 177 -1.51 -0.54 3.91
CA ARG A 177 -2.15 0.78 3.82
C ARG A 177 -1.59 1.67 2.70
N ALA A 178 -2.24 1.68 1.54
CA ALA A 178 -1.75 2.24 0.27
C ALA A 178 -0.45 1.57 -0.23
N PRO A 179 -0.48 0.27 -0.59
CA PRO A 179 0.70 -0.52 -0.91
C PRO A 179 1.64 0.11 -1.94
N GLY A 180 2.89 0.32 -1.57
CA GLY A 180 3.94 0.90 -2.43
C GLY A 180 3.95 2.42 -2.52
N ALA A 181 2.84 3.11 -2.33
CA ALA A 181 2.76 4.57 -2.43
C ALA A 181 3.55 5.31 -1.34
N PRO A 182 3.45 4.97 -0.04
CA PRO A 182 4.16 5.70 1.00
C PRO A 182 5.67 5.75 0.82
N GLN A 183 6.28 4.67 0.35
CA GLN A 183 7.73 4.61 0.10
C GLN A 183 8.15 5.54 -1.04
N ALA A 184 7.40 5.53 -2.15
CA ALA A 184 7.68 6.38 -3.30
C ALA A 184 7.45 7.86 -2.99
N ILE A 185 6.34 8.17 -2.33
CA ILE A 185 5.97 9.54 -1.93
C ILE A 185 6.98 10.08 -0.91
N TYR A 186 7.39 9.28 0.09
CA TYR A 186 8.44 9.68 1.04
C TYR A 186 9.71 10.13 0.32
N ALA A 187 10.18 9.37 -0.68
CA ALA A 187 11.40 9.71 -1.40
C ALA A 187 11.25 11.01 -2.21
N VAL A 188 10.12 11.19 -2.91
CA VAL A 188 9.85 12.38 -3.72
C VAL A 188 9.68 13.62 -2.84
N GLU A 189 8.85 13.54 -1.82
CA GLU A 189 8.54 14.65 -0.92
C GLU A 189 9.76 15.11 -0.12
N SER A 190 10.62 14.16 0.30
CA SER A 190 11.87 14.49 0.97
C SER A 190 12.81 15.25 0.06
N LEU A 191 12.92 14.90 -1.24
CA LEU A 191 13.75 15.61 -2.18
C LEU A 191 13.20 17.01 -2.51
N ILE A 192 11.86 17.15 -2.57
CA ILE A 192 11.23 18.47 -2.72
C ILE A 192 11.55 19.37 -1.52
N ASP A 193 11.51 18.83 -0.30
CA ASP A 193 11.87 19.58 0.91
C ASP A 193 13.35 20.01 0.90
N GLU A 194 14.29 19.14 0.47
CA GLU A 194 15.71 19.50 0.28
C GLU A 194 15.85 20.64 -0.71
N LEU A 195 15.14 20.59 -1.86
CA LEU A 195 15.15 21.66 -2.86
C LEU A 195 14.59 22.99 -2.31
N CYS A 196 13.48 22.92 -1.56
CA CYS A 196 12.92 24.10 -0.91
C CYS A 196 13.93 24.74 0.06
N GLN A 197 14.64 23.91 0.82
CA GLN A 197 15.66 24.39 1.76
C GLN A 197 16.85 25.03 1.03
N GLU A 198 17.38 24.38 -0.02
CA GLU A 198 18.51 24.92 -0.80
C GLU A 198 18.16 26.25 -1.49
N LEU A 199 16.93 26.38 -1.98
CA LEU A 199 16.45 27.58 -2.68
C LEU A 199 15.84 28.62 -1.73
N THR A 200 15.73 28.33 -0.43
CA THR A 200 15.10 29.20 0.57
C THR A 200 13.63 29.52 0.20
N LEU A 201 12.90 28.51 -0.28
CA LEU A 201 11.49 28.60 -0.66
C LEU A 201 10.58 27.99 0.42
N ASP A 202 9.36 28.51 0.53
CA ASP A 202 8.34 27.91 1.40
C ASP A 202 7.84 26.57 0.81
N PRO A 203 7.93 25.45 1.55
CA PRO A 203 7.52 24.14 1.04
C PRO A 203 6.04 24.04 0.63
N LEU A 204 5.17 24.80 1.27
CA LEU A 204 3.74 24.82 0.92
C LEU A 204 3.50 25.60 -0.37
N GLU A 205 4.14 26.73 -0.54
CA GLU A 205 4.01 27.55 -1.74
C GLU A 205 4.55 26.81 -2.98
N VAL A 206 5.68 26.09 -2.85
CA VAL A 206 6.22 25.24 -3.91
C VAL A 206 5.23 24.13 -4.28
N ARG A 207 4.56 23.51 -3.30
CA ARG A 207 3.55 22.48 -3.57
C ARG A 207 2.30 23.04 -4.22
N LEU A 208 1.82 24.22 -3.80
CA LEU A 208 0.72 24.93 -4.46
C LEU A 208 1.03 25.30 -5.90
N LEU A 209 2.25 25.82 -6.15
CA LEU A 209 2.70 26.22 -7.48
C LEU A 209 2.71 25.07 -8.48
N ASN A 210 3.04 23.85 -8.02
CA ASN A 210 3.17 22.66 -8.85
C ASN A 210 1.99 21.68 -8.69
N ALA A 211 0.94 22.04 -7.95
CA ALA A 211 -0.17 21.13 -7.63
C ALA A 211 -0.90 20.66 -8.89
N ALA A 212 -1.18 19.37 -8.95
CA ALA A 212 -2.12 18.84 -9.92
C ALA A 212 -3.54 19.39 -9.65
N LYS A 213 -4.28 19.68 -10.72
CA LYS A 213 -5.63 20.24 -10.69
C LYS A 213 -6.50 19.65 -11.79
N LYS A 214 -7.76 20.03 -11.82
CA LYS A 214 -8.66 19.64 -12.91
C LYS A 214 -8.02 19.92 -14.28
N GLY A 215 -8.00 18.91 -15.13
CA GLY A 215 -7.39 18.96 -16.46
C GLY A 215 -5.90 18.62 -16.49
N THR A 216 -5.22 18.48 -15.35
CA THR A 216 -3.84 17.98 -15.32
C THR A 216 -3.79 16.54 -15.79
N ARG A 217 -2.94 16.24 -16.77
CA ARG A 217 -2.57 14.87 -17.11
C ARG A 217 -1.63 14.34 -16.02
N SER A 218 -2.09 13.33 -15.28
CA SER A 218 -1.30 12.73 -14.21
C SER A 218 -0.01 12.08 -14.73
N SER A 219 0.98 11.93 -13.87
CA SER A 219 2.26 11.27 -14.17
C SER A 219 2.12 9.80 -14.62
N TYR A 220 0.97 9.17 -14.35
CA TYR A 220 0.68 7.78 -14.75
C TYR A 220 -0.33 7.64 -15.89
N GLY A 221 -0.76 8.77 -16.51
CA GLY A 221 -1.48 8.79 -17.79
C GLY A 221 -2.87 9.43 -17.80
N PRO A 222 -3.81 9.10 -16.89
CA PRO A 222 -5.16 9.68 -16.87
C PRO A 222 -5.14 11.19 -16.64
N THR A 223 -6.15 11.88 -17.18
CA THR A 223 -6.40 13.30 -16.87
C THR A 223 -7.33 13.37 -15.66
N PHE A 224 -7.01 14.21 -14.71
CA PHE A 224 -7.86 14.43 -13.53
C PHE A 224 -9.12 15.22 -13.94
N ASP A 225 -10.28 14.69 -13.59
CA ASP A 225 -11.55 15.38 -13.77
C ASP A 225 -11.78 16.34 -12.61
N GLU A 226 -11.91 15.82 -11.37
CA GLU A 226 -11.97 16.62 -10.15
C GLU A 226 -10.88 16.19 -9.17
N ILE A 227 -10.19 17.16 -8.60
CA ILE A 227 -9.13 16.93 -7.60
C ILE A 227 -9.10 18.09 -6.60
N GLY A 228 -9.13 17.75 -5.30
CA GLY A 228 -9.19 18.73 -4.21
C GLY A 228 -7.85 19.15 -3.63
N LEU A 229 -6.72 18.91 -4.31
CA LEU A 229 -5.38 19.14 -3.74
C LEU A 229 -5.13 20.61 -3.42
N GLU A 230 -5.42 21.54 -4.35
CA GLU A 230 -5.25 22.97 -4.10
C GLU A 230 -6.12 23.46 -2.92
N ALA A 231 -7.35 22.99 -2.84
CA ALA A 231 -8.25 23.34 -1.72
C ALA A 231 -7.70 22.82 -0.38
N THR A 232 -7.16 21.59 -0.37
CA THR A 232 -6.54 20.99 0.82
C THR A 232 -5.30 21.76 1.27
N LEU A 233 -4.40 22.11 0.34
CA LEU A 233 -3.19 22.88 0.62
C LEU A 233 -3.53 24.29 1.13
N ASN A 234 -4.51 24.95 0.52
CA ASN A 234 -4.98 26.27 0.99
C ASN A 234 -5.59 26.19 2.40
N ALA A 235 -6.36 25.15 2.71
CA ALA A 235 -6.89 24.94 4.06
C ALA A 235 -5.74 24.75 5.09
N VAL A 236 -4.67 24.05 4.74
CA VAL A 236 -3.47 23.96 5.59
C VAL A 236 -2.80 25.33 5.76
N LYS A 237 -2.66 26.10 4.68
CA LYS A 237 -2.07 27.45 4.69
C LYS A 237 -2.80 28.41 5.62
N GLU A 238 -4.12 28.32 5.66
CA GLU A 238 -4.99 29.16 6.49
C GLU A 238 -5.08 28.69 7.95
N HIS A 239 -4.75 27.42 8.21
CA HIS A 239 -4.90 26.85 9.53
C HIS A 239 -3.94 27.48 10.55
N PRO A 240 -4.41 27.88 11.76
CA PRO A 240 -3.58 28.53 12.77
C PRO A 240 -2.32 27.74 13.15
N HIS A 241 -2.41 26.41 13.17
CA HIS A 241 -1.28 25.53 13.48
C HIS A 241 -0.13 25.70 12.51
N TYR A 242 -0.40 25.90 11.20
CA TYR A 242 0.67 26.08 10.19
C TYR A 242 1.48 27.36 10.44
N LYS A 243 0.82 28.40 10.92
CA LYS A 243 1.44 29.73 11.21
C LYS A 243 1.95 29.88 12.64
N ALA A 244 1.63 28.93 13.54
CA ALA A 244 2.05 29.02 14.94
C ALA A 244 3.58 28.97 15.08
N PRO A 245 4.18 29.78 15.97
CA PRO A 245 5.61 29.72 16.21
C PRO A 245 6.03 28.35 16.75
N LEU A 246 7.21 27.90 16.38
CA LEU A 246 7.79 26.65 16.87
C LEU A 246 8.59 26.91 18.15
N GLY A 247 8.43 26.05 19.13
CA GLY A 247 9.24 26.04 20.34
C GLY A 247 10.60 25.39 20.11
N LYS A 248 11.44 25.41 21.16
CA LYS A 248 12.73 24.73 21.13
C LYS A 248 12.54 23.21 20.85
N ASN A 249 13.33 22.66 19.96
CA ASN A 249 13.29 21.25 19.53
C ASN A 249 11.97 20.83 18.89
N GLN A 250 11.21 21.76 18.30
CA GLN A 250 10.05 21.46 17.48
C GLN A 250 10.35 21.68 16.00
N GLY A 251 9.74 20.85 15.17
CA GLY A 251 9.79 20.97 13.71
C GLY A 251 8.39 20.87 13.11
N ARG A 252 8.20 21.43 11.94
CA ARG A 252 6.99 21.29 11.14
C ARG A 252 7.37 20.75 9.79
N GLY A 253 6.71 19.66 9.37
CA GLY A 253 6.83 19.09 8.04
C GLY A 253 5.51 19.15 7.29
N LEU A 254 5.58 19.21 5.98
CA LEU A 254 4.46 19.13 5.05
C LEU A 254 4.82 18.17 3.93
N SER A 255 3.90 17.29 3.56
CA SER A 255 4.02 16.46 2.37
C SER A 255 2.67 16.30 1.68
N CYS A 256 2.69 16.13 0.36
CA CYS A 256 1.53 15.71 -0.41
C CYS A 256 1.49 14.19 -0.53
N GLY A 257 0.28 13.62 -0.50
CA GLY A 257 0.06 12.20 -0.72
C GLY A 257 -0.97 11.98 -1.82
N PHE A 258 -0.83 10.87 -2.52
CA PHE A 258 -1.81 10.42 -3.51
C PHE A 258 -2.09 8.94 -3.31
N TRP A 259 -3.36 8.60 -3.37
CA TRP A 259 -3.83 7.23 -3.49
C TRP A 259 -5.00 7.17 -4.45
N PHE A 260 -5.09 6.08 -5.18
CA PHE A 260 -6.11 5.89 -6.20
C PHE A 260 -7.51 5.82 -5.59
N ASN A 261 -8.49 6.35 -6.32
CA ASN A 261 -9.89 6.12 -6.05
C ASN A 261 -10.31 4.83 -6.77
N PHE A 262 -10.32 3.72 -6.04
CA PHE A 262 -10.75 2.44 -6.58
C PHE A 262 -12.26 2.27 -6.44
N GLY A 263 -12.91 1.99 -7.55
CA GLY A 263 -14.24 1.42 -7.58
C GLY A 263 -14.17 -0.10 -7.80
N GLY A 264 -15.24 -0.81 -7.50
CA GLY A 264 -15.37 -2.25 -7.73
C GLY A 264 -16.82 -2.64 -7.94
N ASP A 265 -17.01 -3.79 -8.57
CA ASP A 265 -18.34 -4.37 -8.74
C ASP A 265 -18.93 -4.79 -7.40
N THR A 266 -20.18 -4.45 -7.18
CA THR A 266 -20.93 -4.85 -5.98
C THR A 266 -22.17 -5.61 -6.42
N SER A 267 -22.41 -6.79 -5.83
CA SER A 267 -23.63 -7.56 -6.03
C SER A 267 -24.42 -7.67 -4.73
N VAL A 268 -25.73 -7.53 -4.84
CA VAL A 268 -26.67 -7.74 -3.72
C VAL A 268 -27.74 -8.71 -4.18
N THR A 269 -27.96 -9.77 -3.39
CA THR A 269 -29.07 -10.71 -3.61
C THR A 269 -30.08 -10.50 -2.50
N LEU A 270 -31.31 -10.21 -2.86
CA LEU A 270 -32.46 -10.12 -1.96
C LEU A 270 -33.36 -11.34 -2.19
N ASN A 271 -33.67 -12.09 -1.13
CA ASN A 271 -34.60 -13.23 -1.14
C ASN A 271 -35.91 -12.86 -0.45
#